data_b953ea1445fe96739317a67eaa9ef3b7
#
_entry.id   b953ea1445fe96739317a67eaa9ef3b7
#
_cell.length_a   1.000
_cell.length_b   1.000
_cell.length_c   1.000
_cell.angle_alpha   90.00
_cell.angle_beta   90.00
_cell.angle_gamma   90.00
#
_symmetry.space_group_name_H-M   'P 1'
#
loop_
_entity.id
_entity.type
_entity.pdbx_description
1 polymer ?
#
loop_
_entity_poly.entity_id
_entity_poly.type
_entity_poly.pdbx_seq_one_letter_code
_entity_poly.pdbx_strand_id
1 'polypeptide(L)'
;MISIILLSAFLYQHGYNIKWPWLVTMQKDYLYKQVTGLLMLLFILNQWYLSRLRIKNKMAEAYVELNRHRVLGVMAPVIFYFHSDSLGYNYLFLLSTLYLANFTMGFLHPSVFGINNKRINSCWIVSHVSMSGFLMLLLSQHMFISYWYE
;
A
#
# COMPACT_ATOMS: atom_id res chain seq x y z
N MET A 1 12.00 -1.48 -11.36
CA MET A 1 12.37 -0.15 -11.88
C MET A 1 11.20 0.84 -11.84
N ILE A 2 10.05 0.55 -12.46
CA ILE A 2 8.86 1.44 -12.49
C ILE A 2 8.40 1.85 -11.09
N SER A 3 8.34 0.92 -10.12
CA SER A 3 7.90 1.20 -8.73
C SER A 3 8.75 2.24 -8.02
N ILE A 4 10.08 2.20 -8.23
CA ILE A 4 11.00 3.17 -7.64
C ILE A 4 10.76 4.55 -8.25
N ILE A 5 10.58 4.61 -9.57
CA ILE A 5 10.32 5.87 -10.28
C ILE A 5 9.02 6.50 -9.76
N LEU A 6 7.95 5.70 -9.63
CA LEU A 6 6.67 6.19 -9.12
C LEU A 6 6.75 6.67 -7.67
N LEU A 7 7.43 5.91 -6.80
CA LEU A 7 7.64 6.31 -5.41
C LEU A 7 8.51 7.56 -5.32
N SER A 8 9.61 7.62 -6.09
CA SER A 8 10.49 8.80 -6.12
C SER A 8 9.78 10.04 -6.66
N ALA A 9 8.96 9.88 -7.70
CA ALA A 9 8.14 10.98 -8.23
C ALA A 9 7.13 11.48 -7.18
N PHE A 10 6.46 10.57 -6.47
CA PHE A 10 5.55 10.92 -5.37
C PHE A 10 6.29 11.70 -4.27
N LEU A 11 7.43 11.16 -3.77
CA LEU A 11 8.20 11.80 -2.71
C LEU A 11 8.78 13.16 -3.17
N TYR A 12 9.21 13.26 -4.41
CA TYR A 12 9.68 14.52 -4.99
C TYR A 12 8.57 15.57 -5.04
N GLN A 13 7.39 15.21 -5.58
CA GLN A 13 6.24 16.12 -5.61
C GLN A 13 5.80 16.55 -4.21
N HIS A 14 5.80 15.62 -3.26
CA HIS A 14 5.45 15.92 -1.88
C HIS A 14 6.48 16.86 -1.22
N GLY A 15 7.79 16.59 -1.38
CA GLY A 15 8.87 17.38 -0.80
C GLY A 15 8.94 18.82 -1.35
N TYR A 16 8.67 19.01 -2.64
CA TYR A 16 8.67 20.33 -3.29
C TYR A 16 7.28 20.98 -3.32
N ASN A 17 6.28 20.36 -2.70
CA ASN A 17 4.90 20.85 -2.67
C ASN A 17 4.32 21.14 -4.08
N ILE A 18 4.73 20.35 -5.07
CA ILE A 18 4.23 20.43 -6.45
C ILE A 18 2.88 19.77 -6.49
N LYS A 19 1.82 20.57 -6.70
CA LYS A 19 0.44 20.07 -6.72
C LYS A 19 -0.20 20.36 -8.07
N TRP A 20 -0.96 19.38 -8.55
CA TRP A 20 -1.78 19.55 -9.75
C TRP A 20 -3.12 20.17 -9.35
N PRO A 21 -3.44 21.41 -9.77
CA PRO A 21 -4.61 22.14 -9.25
C PRO A 21 -5.93 21.38 -9.41
N TRP A 22 -6.13 20.74 -10.56
CA TRP A 22 -7.35 19.96 -10.82
C TRP A 22 -7.48 18.76 -9.89
N LEU A 23 -6.39 18.03 -9.62
CA LEU A 23 -6.40 16.85 -8.75
C LEU A 23 -6.66 17.26 -7.30
N VAL A 24 -6.02 18.33 -6.83
CA VAL A 24 -6.25 18.87 -5.48
C VAL A 24 -7.72 19.32 -5.30
N THR A 25 -8.32 19.87 -6.34
CA THR A 25 -9.75 20.22 -6.30
C THR A 25 -10.62 18.98 -6.16
N MET A 26 -10.34 17.94 -6.93
CA MET A 26 -11.05 16.65 -6.82
C MET A 26 -10.82 15.97 -5.46
N GLN A 27 -9.59 15.98 -4.95
CA GLN A 27 -9.25 15.41 -3.65
C GLN A 27 -9.88 16.14 -2.45
N LYS A 28 -10.43 17.34 -2.64
CA LYS A 28 -11.24 18.03 -1.63
C LYS A 28 -12.71 17.63 -1.66
N ASP A 29 -13.16 17.06 -2.78
CA ASP A 29 -14.54 16.60 -2.93
C ASP A 29 -14.76 15.32 -2.10
N TYR A 30 -15.88 15.32 -1.36
CA TYR A 30 -16.24 14.23 -0.45
C TYR A 30 -16.50 12.91 -1.19
N LEU A 31 -17.29 12.96 -2.27
CA LEU A 31 -17.61 11.77 -3.05
C LEU A 31 -16.36 11.17 -3.70
N TYR A 32 -15.48 12.02 -4.23
CA TYR A 32 -14.21 11.59 -4.81
C TYR A 32 -13.35 10.84 -3.77
N LYS A 33 -13.22 11.38 -2.55
CA LYS A 33 -12.48 10.74 -1.46
C LYS A 33 -13.06 9.37 -1.10
N GLN A 34 -14.38 9.28 -1.00
CA GLN A 34 -15.04 8.00 -0.70
C GLN A 34 -14.79 6.95 -1.78
N VAL A 35 -14.98 7.33 -3.05
CA VAL A 35 -14.78 6.41 -4.18
C VAL A 35 -13.32 5.95 -4.27
N THR A 36 -12.37 6.88 -4.18
CA THR A 36 -10.93 6.53 -4.25
C THR A 36 -10.48 5.76 -3.01
N GLY A 37 -11.03 6.05 -1.83
CA GLY A 37 -10.79 5.28 -0.60
C GLY A 37 -11.33 3.85 -0.71
N LEU A 38 -12.53 3.67 -1.26
CA LEU A 38 -13.09 2.35 -1.52
C LEU A 38 -12.25 1.54 -2.53
N LEU A 39 -11.80 2.19 -3.61
CA LEU A 39 -10.90 1.55 -4.59
C LEU A 39 -9.58 1.12 -3.94
N MET A 40 -9.02 1.97 -3.07
CA MET A 40 -7.81 1.66 -2.31
C MET A 40 -8.01 0.48 -1.34
N LEU A 41 -9.16 0.44 -0.65
CA LEU A 41 -9.53 -0.68 0.21
C LEU A 41 -9.62 -1.99 -0.59
N LEU A 42 -10.33 -1.99 -1.72
CA LEU A 42 -10.45 -3.15 -2.59
C LEU A 42 -9.09 -3.62 -3.12
N PHE A 43 -8.21 -2.68 -3.46
CA PHE A 43 -6.83 -2.97 -3.84
C PHE A 43 -6.07 -3.69 -2.72
N ILE A 44 -6.12 -3.17 -1.48
CA ILE A 44 -5.44 -3.77 -0.32
C ILE A 44 -6.02 -5.17 -0.01
N LEU A 45 -7.34 -5.33 -0.03
CA LEU A 45 -7.99 -6.62 0.18
C LEU A 45 -7.57 -7.65 -0.89
N ASN A 46 -7.42 -7.20 -2.15
CA ASN A 46 -6.90 -8.05 -3.21
C ASN A 46 -5.44 -8.48 -2.93
N GLN A 47 -4.59 -7.57 -2.42
CA GLN A 47 -3.22 -7.91 -2.03
C GLN A 47 -3.19 -8.96 -0.89
N TRP A 48 -4.18 -8.95 -0.01
CA TRP A 48 -4.33 -9.93 1.08
C TRP A 48 -4.76 -11.33 0.63
N TYR A 49 -5.27 -11.47 -0.59
CA TYR A 49 -5.69 -12.76 -1.13
C TYR A 49 -4.56 -13.80 -1.14
N LEU A 50 -3.33 -13.39 -1.45
CA LEU A 50 -2.15 -14.23 -1.37
C LEU A 50 -1.94 -14.84 0.03
N SER A 51 -2.08 -14.03 1.08
CA SER A 51 -1.97 -14.49 2.47
C SER A 51 -3.06 -15.51 2.81
N ARG A 52 -4.29 -15.31 2.35
CA ARG A 52 -5.40 -16.26 2.53
C ARG A 52 -5.12 -17.61 1.87
N LEU A 53 -4.55 -17.63 0.66
CA LEU A 53 -4.19 -18.87 -0.03
C LEU A 53 -3.12 -19.65 0.75
N ARG A 54 -2.12 -18.97 1.28
CA ARG A 54 -1.07 -19.58 2.10
C ARG A 54 -1.60 -20.18 3.40
N ILE A 55 -2.47 -19.45 4.12
CA ILE A 55 -3.13 -19.96 5.34
C ILE A 55 -3.97 -21.21 5.04
N LYS A 56 -4.61 -21.27 3.88
CA LYS A 56 -5.41 -22.44 3.43
C LYS A 56 -4.55 -23.56 2.84
N ASN A 57 -3.23 -23.48 2.90
CA ASN A 57 -2.28 -24.45 2.32
C ASN A 57 -2.45 -24.67 0.81
N LYS A 58 -3.02 -23.73 0.07
CA LYS A 58 -3.22 -23.78 -1.38
C LYS A 58 -1.96 -23.26 -2.11
N MET A 59 -0.85 -23.98 -1.98
CA MET A 59 0.47 -23.51 -2.41
C MET A 59 0.59 -23.32 -3.93
N ALA A 60 -0.06 -24.15 -4.74
CA ALA A 60 -0.04 -24.02 -6.21
C ALA A 60 -0.75 -22.72 -6.65
N GLU A 61 -1.94 -22.45 -6.09
CA GLU A 61 -2.67 -21.19 -6.34
C GLU A 61 -1.88 -19.98 -5.81
N ALA A 62 -1.26 -20.09 -4.63
CA ALA A 62 -0.45 -19.04 -4.03
C ALA A 62 0.79 -18.69 -4.88
N TYR A 63 1.38 -19.66 -5.58
CA TYR A 63 2.51 -19.40 -6.47
C TYR A 63 2.11 -18.55 -7.69
N VAL A 64 0.97 -18.84 -8.29
CA VAL A 64 0.41 -18.03 -9.40
C VAL A 64 0.05 -16.62 -8.91
N GLU A 65 -0.63 -16.54 -7.75
CA GLU A 65 -1.06 -15.27 -7.16
C GLU A 65 0.12 -14.39 -6.72
N LEU A 66 1.27 -14.97 -6.36
CA LEU A 66 2.48 -14.20 -6.01
C LEU A 66 2.92 -13.28 -7.14
N ASN A 67 2.88 -13.74 -8.40
CA ASN A 67 3.24 -12.90 -9.53
C ASN A 67 2.25 -11.75 -9.71
N ARG A 68 0.95 -12.03 -9.60
CA ARG A 68 -0.11 -11.01 -9.63
C ARG A 68 0.04 -10.00 -8.51
N HIS A 69 0.29 -10.46 -7.27
CA HIS A 69 0.56 -9.61 -6.10
C HIS A 69 1.73 -8.64 -6.37
N ARG A 70 2.82 -9.12 -6.97
CA ARG A 70 3.98 -8.29 -7.31
C ARG A 70 3.65 -7.25 -8.38
N VAL A 71 2.98 -7.66 -9.46
CA VAL A 71 2.63 -6.77 -10.59
C VAL A 71 1.65 -5.68 -10.13
N LEU A 72 0.60 -6.06 -9.44
CA LEU A 72 -0.38 -5.10 -8.92
C LEU A 72 0.24 -4.21 -7.83
N GLY A 73 1.09 -4.76 -6.98
CA GLY A 73 1.79 -4.01 -5.94
C GLY A 73 2.54 -2.78 -6.46
N VAL A 74 3.05 -2.83 -7.71
CA VAL A 74 3.70 -1.66 -8.35
C VAL A 74 2.80 -0.43 -8.42
N MET A 75 1.47 -0.63 -8.47
CA MET A 75 0.49 0.46 -8.57
C MET A 75 0.18 1.13 -7.23
N ALA A 76 0.66 0.59 -6.11
CA ALA A 76 0.35 1.12 -4.77
C ALA A 76 0.62 2.63 -4.60
N PRO A 77 1.79 3.21 -5.00
CA PRO A 77 2.02 4.65 -4.86
C PRO A 77 1.08 5.48 -5.73
N VAL A 78 0.70 4.99 -6.91
CA VAL A 78 -0.21 5.68 -7.83
C VAL A 78 -1.61 5.77 -7.23
N ILE A 79 -2.12 4.65 -6.71
CA ILE A 79 -3.44 4.59 -6.07
C ILE A 79 -3.48 5.53 -4.85
N PHE A 80 -2.42 5.53 -4.03
CA PHE A 80 -2.28 6.45 -2.90
C PHE A 80 -2.29 7.91 -3.35
N TYR A 81 -1.54 8.25 -4.42
CA TYR A 81 -1.45 9.60 -4.95
C TYR A 81 -2.82 10.15 -5.42
N PHE A 82 -3.66 9.31 -6.02
CA PHE A 82 -5.01 9.71 -6.40
C PHE A 82 -5.94 9.88 -5.19
N HIS A 83 -5.74 9.11 -4.13
CA HIS A 83 -6.59 9.21 -2.94
C HIS A 83 -6.21 10.40 -2.05
N SER A 84 -4.91 10.68 -1.86
CA SER A 84 -4.43 11.69 -0.93
C SER A 84 -3.34 12.57 -1.54
N ASP A 85 -3.45 13.87 -1.30
CA ASP A 85 -2.48 14.90 -1.72
C ASP A 85 -1.32 15.06 -0.73
N SER A 86 -1.42 14.45 0.45
CA SER A 86 -0.45 14.59 1.53
C SER A 86 -0.39 13.34 2.41
N LEU A 87 0.62 13.23 3.24
CA LEU A 87 0.75 12.15 4.21
C LEU A 87 -0.20 12.30 5.42
N GLY A 88 -0.89 13.45 5.53
CA GLY A 88 -1.78 13.77 6.64
C GLY A 88 -1.03 14.09 7.94
N TYR A 89 -1.78 14.11 9.05
CA TYR A 89 -1.29 14.40 10.40
C TYR A 89 -1.72 13.30 11.37
N ASN A 90 -1.03 13.18 12.49
CA ASN A 90 -1.34 12.23 13.56
C ASN A 90 -1.48 10.78 13.03
N TYR A 91 -2.64 10.15 13.27
CA TYR A 91 -2.87 8.77 12.84
C TYR A 91 -2.89 8.61 11.31
N LEU A 92 -3.30 9.65 10.55
CA LEU A 92 -3.24 9.63 9.09
C LEU A 92 -1.81 9.60 8.58
N PHE A 93 -0.90 10.33 9.23
CA PHE A 93 0.52 10.28 8.92
C PHE A 93 1.08 8.87 9.16
N LEU A 94 0.71 8.25 10.28
CA LEU A 94 1.12 6.88 10.60
C LEU A 94 0.56 5.88 9.56
N LEU A 95 -0.72 5.99 9.22
CA LEU A 95 -1.39 5.15 8.21
C LEU A 95 -0.70 5.26 6.84
N SER A 96 -0.47 6.48 6.38
CA SER A 96 0.17 6.76 5.08
C SER A 96 1.62 6.29 5.04
N THR A 97 2.37 6.55 6.10
CA THR A 97 3.77 6.10 6.22
C THR A 97 3.86 4.58 6.25
N LEU A 98 2.98 3.92 7.01
CA LEU A 98 2.93 2.47 7.10
C LEU A 98 2.55 1.84 5.75
N TYR A 99 1.60 2.45 5.01
CA TYR A 99 1.23 2.01 3.66
C TYR A 99 2.42 2.06 2.71
N LEU A 100 3.14 3.20 2.64
CA LEU A 100 4.30 3.37 1.77
C LEU A 100 5.50 2.52 2.22
N ALA A 101 5.70 2.36 3.53
CA ALA A 101 6.74 1.48 4.06
C ALA A 101 6.46 0.01 3.73
N ASN A 102 5.21 -0.44 3.86
CA ASN A 102 4.83 -1.80 3.50
C ASN A 102 5.00 -2.07 2.00
N PHE A 103 4.64 -1.11 1.14
CA PHE A 103 4.94 -1.16 -0.29
C PHE A 103 6.44 -1.26 -0.56
N THR A 104 7.24 -0.40 0.07
CA THR A 104 8.71 -0.38 -0.08
C THR A 104 9.32 -1.72 0.36
N MET A 105 8.87 -2.27 1.48
CA MET A 105 9.25 -3.61 1.94
C MET A 105 8.93 -4.67 0.89
N GLY A 106 7.72 -4.64 0.30
CA GLY A 106 7.33 -5.58 -0.76
C GLY A 106 8.25 -5.54 -1.96
N PHE A 107 8.70 -4.34 -2.34
CA PHE A 107 9.66 -4.13 -3.42
C PHE A 107 11.08 -4.60 -3.06
N LEU A 108 11.55 -4.35 -1.82
CA LEU A 108 12.88 -4.70 -1.33
C LEU A 108 12.98 -6.18 -0.89
N HIS A 109 12.40 -7.09 -1.68
CA HIS A 109 12.53 -8.52 -1.39
C HIS A 109 14.00 -8.97 -1.45
N PRO A 110 14.52 -9.78 -0.50
CA PRO A 110 15.92 -10.18 -0.45
C PRO A 110 16.45 -10.81 -1.75
N SER A 111 15.59 -11.51 -2.50
CA SER A 111 15.98 -12.09 -3.79
C SER A 111 16.34 -11.05 -4.87
N VAL A 112 15.86 -9.80 -4.76
CA VAL A 112 16.24 -8.70 -5.68
C VAL A 112 17.72 -8.36 -5.54
N PHE A 113 18.28 -8.59 -4.34
CA PHE A 113 19.70 -8.38 -4.02
C PHE A 113 20.53 -9.66 -4.07
N GLY A 114 19.98 -10.76 -4.63
CA GLY A 114 20.67 -12.05 -4.70
C GLY A 114 20.87 -12.75 -3.34
N ILE A 115 20.15 -12.30 -2.30
CA ILE A 115 20.28 -12.86 -0.95
C ILE A 115 19.40 -14.11 -0.83
N ASN A 116 20.04 -15.30 -0.82
CA ASN A 116 19.37 -16.61 -0.68
C ASN A 116 19.51 -17.20 0.73
N ASN A 117 19.37 -16.39 1.76
CA ASN A 117 19.42 -16.85 3.15
C ASN A 117 18.01 -17.10 3.68
N LYS A 118 17.73 -18.33 4.15
CA LYS A 118 16.40 -18.74 4.67
C LYS A 118 15.96 -17.88 5.86
N ARG A 119 16.86 -17.52 6.78
CA ARG A 119 16.53 -16.69 7.95
C ARG A 119 16.13 -15.29 7.53
N ILE A 120 16.90 -14.67 6.62
CA ILE A 120 16.61 -13.32 6.10
C ILE A 120 15.27 -13.32 5.38
N ASN A 121 15.01 -14.31 4.52
CA ASN A 121 13.74 -14.44 3.83
C ASN A 121 12.56 -14.62 4.80
N SER A 122 12.72 -15.44 5.85
CA SER A 122 11.68 -15.63 6.87
C SER A 122 11.42 -14.34 7.66
N CYS A 123 12.47 -13.66 8.12
CA CYS A 123 12.32 -12.37 8.81
C CYS A 123 11.64 -11.34 7.92
N TRP A 124 12.01 -11.26 6.63
CA TRP A 124 11.40 -10.35 5.67
C TRP A 124 9.91 -10.65 5.50
N ILE A 125 9.51 -11.93 5.30
CA ILE A 125 8.11 -12.32 5.15
C ILE A 125 7.31 -11.96 6.41
N VAL A 126 7.83 -12.31 7.59
CA VAL A 126 7.16 -12.01 8.86
C VAL A 126 6.98 -10.50 9.02
N SER A 127 8.01 -9.70 8.79
CA SER A 127 7.93 -8.24 8.90
C SER A 127 6.92 -7.65 7.92
N HIS A 128 6.96 -8.04 6.65
CA HIS A 128 6.03 -7.54 5.62
C HIS A 128 4.58 -7.91 5.94
N VAL A 129 4.32 -9.15 6.36
CA VAL A 129 2.96 -9.61 6.72
C VAL A 129 2.47 -8.93 8.00
N SER A 130 3.33 -8.77 9.01
CA SER A 130 2.98 -8.07 10.26
C SER A 130 2.65 -6.60 10.01
N MET A 131 3.44 -5.89 9.19
CA MET A 131 3.15 -4.52 8.78
C MET A 131 1.82 -4.43 8.03
N SER A 132 1.54 -5.39 7.13
CA SER A 132 0.26 -5.47 6.43
C SER A 132 -0.91 -5.68 7.39
N GLY A 133 -0.75 -6.52 8.44
CA GLY A 133 -1.76 -6.72 9.48
C GLY A 133 -2.04 -5.44 10.26
N PHE A 134 -0.98 -4.75 10.68
CA PHE A 134 -1.11 -3.47 11.39
C PHE A 134 -1.74 -2.38 10.50
N LEU A 135 -1.37 -2.34 9.22
CA LEU A 135 -2.01 -1.46 8.23
C LEU A 135 -3.52 -1.70 8.15
N MET A 136 -3.97 -2.97 8.17
CA MET A 136 -5.40 -3.30 8.12
C MET A 136 -6.15 -2.80 9.36
N LEU A 137 -5.53 -2.85 10.54
CA LEU A 137 -6.13 -2.31 11.77
C LEU A 137 -6.31 -0.78 11.68
N LEU A 138 -5.27 -0.06 11.27
CA LEU A 138 -5.35 1.40 11.09
C LEU A 138 -6.33 1.80 9.98
N LEU A 139 -6.37 1.02 8.90
CA LEU A 139 -7.33 1.24 7.82
C LEU A 139 -8.77 1.04 8.28
N SER A 140 -9.04 0.01 9.09
CA SER A 140 -10.37 -0.21 9.68
C SER A 140 -10.78 0.97 10.58
N GLN A 141 -9.85 1.48 11.38
CA GLN A 141 -10.08 2.69 12.18
C GLN A 141 -10.33 3.92 11.30
N HIS A 142 -9.54 4.11 10.25
CA HIS A 142 -9.72 5.21 9.29
C HIS A 142 -11.09 5.17 8.62
N MET A 143 -11.50 4.00 8.15
CA MET A 143 -12.83 3.80 7.55
C MET A 143 -13.94 4.11 8.56
N PHE A 144 -13.83 3.61 9.79
CA PHE A 144 -14.82 3.89 10.83
C PHE A 144 -14.95 5.39 11.12
N ILE A 145 -13.83 6.11 11.25
CA ILE A 145 -13.84 7.55 11.48
C ILE A 145 -14.46 8.29 10.28
N SER A 146 -14.04 7.96 9.05
CA SER A 146 -14.53 8.65 7.84
C SER A 146 -16.03 8.46 7.58
N TYR A 147 -16.63 7.34 7.98
CA TYR A 147 -18.05 7.08 7.76
C TYR A 147 -18.94 7.43 8.95
N TRP A 148 -18.37 7.58 10.15
CA TRP A 148 -19.18 7.81 11.36
C TRP A 148 -19.12 9.26 11.87
N TYR A 149 -18.05 9.98 11.58
CA TYR A 149 -17.81 11.33 12.11
C TYR A 149 -17.77 12.43 11.05
N GLU A 150 -17.96 12.12 9.79
CA GLU A 150 -18.21 13.06 8.71
C GLU A 150 -19.68 12.97 8.30
#